data_01a863930c40f9a47964d67583263c4d
#
_entry.id   01a863930c40f9a47964d67583263c4d
#
_cell.length_a   1.000
_cell.length_b   1.000
_cell.length_c   1.000
_cell.angle_alpha   90.00
_cell.angle_beta   90.00
_cell.angle_gamma   90.00
#
_symmetry.space_group_name_H-M   'P 1'
#
loop_
_entity.id
_entity.type
_entity.pdbx_description
1 polymer ?
#
loop_
_entity_poly.entity_id
_entity_poly.type
_entity_poly.pdbx_seq_one_letter_code
_entity_poly.pdbx_strand_id
1 'polypeptide(L)'
;HSFLFCGPRGVGKTTAARILAKTINCERITPEIEACNECASCVAFNSNSSFNIYELDAASNNSVDDIRQLVEQVRFPPQSAKYKIYIIDEVHMLSTAAFNAFLKTLEEPPAHCKFILATTEKHKILPTILSRCQIFDFRRMSIDSIVNHLSSIASKENIQAEEDALHIIAQKCDGGMRDALSMFDRLASFAGGKLTYASVLENLNVLDYDYFFKLTDSLITQDIPAVMIFFSEILKKGFEGDDLILGLCEHFRNLLFAQNDATVELMEVSEILKKRYSEQAKLATSSFLLNCLNYGNQCDVQLKSSKNKRLLVELTLLKMAYVNQLLDAAEASKKKIDQPQTESTTTETKQNDLAQKPSSPGTIPPKAQEVVTIRKSSKIIRHDDIDIHKVVQKTTDEEKTEIRENILKQALTSETLQEVWKNNSAELKEKKPSLSNLMALFTPTLSNKTIVLNVESSLQKQFFEEHISFLTPLFQSYFMETVTIEIILSEVN
;
A
#
# COMPACT_ATOMS: atom_id res chain seq x y z
N HIS A 1 26.77 22.72 4.48
CA HIS A 1 26.47 23.11 5.84
C HIS A 1 25.28 22.30 6.41
N SER A 2 24.34 21.90 5.58
CA SER A 2 23.13 21.20 6.00
C SER A 2 22.95 19.89 5.22
N PHE A 3 22.70 18.81 5.94
CA PHE A 3 22.54 17.47 5.41
C PHE A 3 21.16 16.96 5.79
N LEU A 4 20.48 16.25 4.88
CA LEU A 4 19.19 15.63 5.13
C LEU A 4 19.28 14.13 4.85
N PHE A 5 19.12 13.32 5.88
CA PHE A 5 19.12 11.86 5.83
C PHE A 5 17.67 11.37 5.73
N CYS A 6 17.31 10.83 4.60
CA CYS A 6 15.95 10.34 4.31
C CYS A 6 15.96 8.81 4.23
N GLY A 7 14.89 8.16 4.67
CA GLY A 7 14.72 6.72 4.49
C GLY A 7 13.88 6.06 5.57
N PRO A 8 13.54 4.77 5.41
CA PRO A 8 12.70 4.04 6.35
C PRO A 8 13.21 4.07 7.79
N ARG A 9 12.32 3.71 8.73
CA ARG A 9 12.69 3.57 10.14
C ARG A 9 13.72 2.43 10.30
N GLY A 10 14.64 2.58 11.27
CA GLY A 10 15.55 1.51 11.66
C GLY A 10 16.75 1.25 10.74
N VAL A 11 16.91 2.00 9.63
CA VAL A 11 18.01 1.82 8.66
C VAL A 11 19.34 2.49 9.07
N GLY A 12 19.40 3.14 10.25
CA GLY A 12 20.62 3.72 10.78
C GLY A 12 20.85 5.20 10.49
N LYS A 13 19.83 6.00 10.08
CA LYS A 13 19.95 7.44 9.81
C LYS A 13 20.57 8.22 10.97
N THR A 14 19.97 8.11 12.16
CA THR A 14 20.45 8.80 13.37
C THR A 14 21.84 8.29 13.80
N THR A 15 22.09 6.99 13.66
CA THR A 15 23.43 6.41 13.93
C THR A 15 24.47 6.98 12.99
N ALA A 16 24.19 7.06 11.69
CA ALA A 16 25.09 7.66 10.71
C ALA A 16 25.32 9.17 10.99
N ALA A 17 24.27 9.90 11.40
CA ALA A 17 24.35 11.30 11.81
C ALA A 17 25.29 11.47 13.00
N ARG A 18 25.18 10.61 14.02
CA ARG A 18 26.05 10.61 15.22
C ARG A 18 27.50 10.28 14.87
N ILE A 19 27.72 9.26 14.02
CA ILE A 19 29.08 8.90 13.56
C ILE A 19 29.69 10.07 12.79
N LEU A 20 28.97 10.66 11.86
CA LEU A 20 29.41 11.80 11.06
C LEU A 20 29.78 13.00 11.98
N ALA A 21 28.91 13.33 12.93
CA ALA A 21 29.12 14.41 13.87
C ALA A 21 30.39 14.19 14.71
N LYS A 22 30.62 12.97 15.22
CA LYS A 22 31.77 12.58 15.97
C LYS A 22 33.04 12.66 15.14
N THR A 23 33.02 12.15 13.91
CA THR A 23 34.16 12.12 12.99
C THR A 23 34.61 13.54 12.60
N ILE A 24 33.65 14.43 12.26
CA ILE A 24 33.99 15.82 11.89
C ILE A 24 34.67 16.60 13.01
N ASN A 25 34.32 16.34 14.26
CA ASN A 25 34.90 16.98 15.44
C ASN A 25 36.08 16.21 16.05
N CYS A 26 36.45 15.08 15.45
CA CYS A 26 37.60 14.32 15.89
C CYS A 26 38.93 15.08 15.63
N GLU A 27 39.80 15.14 16.63
CA GLU A 27 41.11 15.79 16.51
C GLU A 27 42.12 14.96 15.72
N ARG A 28 41.98 13.62 15.78
CA ARG A 28 42.86 12.62 15.15
C ARG A 28 42.06 11.58 14.44
N ILE A 29 41.68 11.87 13.18
CA ILE A 29 40.94 10.91 12.34
C ILE A 29 41.88 9.75 11.98
N THR A 30 41.36 8.50 12.03
CA THR A 30 42.12 7.31 11.61
C THR A 30 42.33 7.28 10.10
N PRO A 31 43.27 6.44 9.57
CA PRO A 31 43.47 6.28 8.12
C PRO A 31 42.22 5.81 7.41
N GLU A 32 41.31 5.08 8.07
CA GLU A 32 40.02 4.61 7.58
C GLU A 32 38.93 5.69 7.62
N ILE A 33 39.28 6.94 7.95
CA ILE A 33 38.35 8.08 8.07
C ILE A 33 37.34 7.91 9.21
N GLU A 34 37.72 7.18 10.27
CA GLU A 34 36.90 6.99 11.46
C GLU A 34 37.37 7.88 12.62
N ALA A 35 36.46 8.14 13.58
CA ALA A 35 36.81 8.86 14.79
C ALA A 35 37.71 8.02 15.68
N CYS A 36 38.79 8.61 16.22
CA CYS A 36 39.82 7.89 17.00
C CYS A 36 39.33 7.29 18.33
N ASN A 37 38.19 7.69 18.85
CA ASN A 37 37.58 7.29 20.13
C ASN A 37 38.39 7.65 21.40
N GLU A 38 39.55 8.30 21.28
CA GLU A 38 40.50 8.58 22.38
C GLU A 38 40.67 10.07 22.67
N CYS A 39 40.49 10.98 21.69
CA CYS A 39 40.65 12.41 21.90
C CYS A 39 39.55 12.98 22.79
N ALA A 40 39.75 14.16 23.35
CA ALA A 40 38.82 14.80 24.27
C ALA A 40 37.41 14.96 23.68
N SER A 41 37.31 15.33 22.40
CA SER A 41 36.04 15.44 21.70
C SER A 41 35.31 14.09 21.55
N CYS A 42 36.03 13.02 21.23
CA CYS A 42 35.47 11.68 21.11
C CYS A 42 34.98 11.11 22.45
N VAL A 43 35.78 11.29 23.51
CA VAL A 43 35.44 10.84 24.87
C VAL A 43 34.20 11.60 25.38
N ALA A 44 34.18 12.93 25.23
CA ALA A 44 33.03 13.74 25.61
C ALA A 44 31.73 13.33 24.85
N PHE A 45 31.85 12.99 23.58
CA PHE A 45 30.72 12.49 22.80
C PHE A 45 30.24 11.11 23.30
N ASN A 46 31.14 10.18 23.55
CA ASN A 46 30.81 8.83 24.03
C ASN A 46 30.12 8.84 25.41
N SER A 47 30.47 9.83 26.26
CA SER A 47 29.87 10.03 27.58
C SER A 47 28.63 10.94 27.56
N ASN A 48 28.10 11.31 26.38
CA ASN A 48 27.00 12.25 26.21
C ASN A 48 27.22 13.62 26.92
N SER A 49 28.47 14.04 27.12
CA SER A 49 28.82 15.31 27.76
C SER A 49 29.39 16.34 26.77
N SER A 50 29.19 16.16 25.48
CA SER A 50 29.64 17.08 24.44
C SER A 50 28.83 18.37 24.42
N PHE A 51 29.46 19.52 24.60
CA PHE A 51 28.83 20.84 24.43
C PHE A 51 28.80 21.32 22.99
N ASN A 52 29.27 20.52 22.03
CA ASN A 52 29.38 20.90 20.62
C ASN A 52 28.52 20.07 19.70
N ILE A 53 27.92 18.98 20.20
CA ILE A 53 27.01 18.13 19.43
C ILE A 53 25.70 18.07 20.21
N TYR A 54 24.64 18.59 19.58
CA TYR A 54 23.29 18.66 20.12
C TYR A 54 22.41 17.71 19.33
N GLU A 55 21.68 16.86 20.03
CA GLU A 55 20.72 15.93 19.44
C GLU A 55 19.33 16.29 19.93
N LEU A 56 18.42 16.54 19.00
CA LEU A 56 17.03 16.93 19.24
C LEU A 56 16.11 15.96 18.49
N ASP A 57 15.15 15.41 19.19
CA ASP A 57 14.04 14.68 18.60
C ASP A 57 12.88 15.66 18.35
N ALA A 58 12.54 15.88 17.08
CA ALA A 58 11.46 16.78 16.68
C ALA A 58 10.06 16.27 17.05
N ALA A 59 9.89 14.99 17.36
CA ALA A 59 8.61 14.49 17.87
C ALA A 59 8.31 15.02 19.27
N SER A 60 9.35 15.19 20.10
CA SER A 60 9.24 15.71 21.47
C SER A 60 9.41 17.23 21.55
N ASN A 61 10.11 17.85 20.58
CA ASN A 61 10.46 19.28 20.57
C ASN A 61 10.04 19.91 19.23
N ASN A 62 8.73 20.02 19.01
CA ASN A 62 8.15 20.47 17.74
C ASN A 62 7.66 21.92 17.75
N SER A 63 7.76 22.61 18.88
CA SER A 63 7.26 23.97 19.03
C SER A 63 8.15 25.02 18.36
N VAL A 64 7.58 26.16 18.05
CA VAL A 64 8.31 27.31 17.50
C VAL A 64 9.36 27.82 18.46
N ASP A 65 9.06 27.78 19.77
CA ASP A 65 9.92 28.32 20.81
C ASP A 65 11.15 27.43 21.02
N ASP A 66 11.03 26.11 20.93
CA ASP A 66 12.17 25.17 20.98
C ASP A 66 13.15 25.46 19.84
N ILE A 67 12.63 25.66 18.63
CA ILE A 67 13.46 25.98 17.46
C ILE A 67 14.06 27.38 17.55
N ARG A 68 13.35 28.36 18.10
CA ARG A 68 13.93 29.70 18.34
C ARG A 68 15.09 29.64 19.33
N GLN A 69 14.98 28.91 20.43
CA GLN A 69 16.07 28.71 21.38
C GLN A 69 17.28 28.04 20.70
N LEU A 70 17.02 27.01 19.85
CA LEU A 70 18.08 26.38 19.07
C LEU A 70 18.77 27.41 18.16
N VAL A 71 18.01 28.23 17.41
CA VAL A 71 18.53 29.25 16.50
C VAL A 71 19.37 30.30 17.25
N GLU A 72 19.00 30.68 18.46
CA GLU A 72 19.80 31.56 19.30
C GLU A 72 21.12 30.90 19.71
N GLN A 73 21.09 29.63 20.12
CA GLN A 73 22.29 28.89 20.48
C GLN A 73 23.29 28.70 19.32
N VAL A 74 22.78 28.62 18.08
CA VAL A 74 23.58 28.50 16.87
C VAL A 74 24.54 29.68 16.68
N ARG A 75 24.21 30.87 17.17
CA ARG A 75 25.04 32.08 17.05
C ARG A 75 26.34 32.00 17.82
N PHE A 76 26.39 31.21 18.90
CA PHE A 76 27.58 31.10 19.73
C PHE A 76 28.57 30.09 19.12
N PRO A 77 29.87 30.44 19.05
CA PRO A 77 30.88 29.55 18.51
C PRO A 77 31.07 28.30 19.40
N PRO A 78 31.60 27.20 18.85
CA PRO A 78 31.87 25.99 19.59
C PRO A 78 32.94 26.22 20.67
N GLN A 79 32.86 25.49 21.78
CA GLN A 79 33.87 25.44 22.82
C GLN A 79 34.78 24.21 22.53
N SER A 80 36.07 24.39 22.41
CA SER A 80 37.03 23.29 22.27
C SER A 80 36.81 22.27 21.14
N ALA A 81 36.01 22.60 20.12
CA ALA A 81 35.81 21.73 18.95
C ALA A 81 35.81 22.56 17.65
N LYS A 82 35.92 21.89 16.51
CA LYS A 82 35.96 22.53 15.20
C LYS A 82 34.60 23.07 14.75
N TYR A 83 33.58 22.30 15.04
CA TYR A 83 32.20 22.64 14.62
C TYR A 83 31.19 22.41 15.73
N LYS A 84 30.12 23.21 15.71
CA LYS A 84 28.92 23.01 16.50
C LYS A 84 27.90 22.29 15.61
N ILE A 85 27.48 21.11 16.03
CA ILE A 85 26.69 20.21 15.20
C ILE A 85 25.33 20.01 15.84
N TYR A 86 24.26 20.16 15.04
CA TYR A 86 22.89 19.94 15.44
C TYR A 86 22.31 18.78 14.64
N ILE A 87 21.95 17.72 15.35
CA ILE A 87 21.27 16.55 14.80
C ILE A 87 19.80 16.72 15.18
N ILE A 88 18.91 16.80 14.18
CA ILE A 88 17.46 16.89 14.39
C ILE A 88 16.83 15.65 13.78
N ASP A 89 16.36 14.75 14.64
CA ASP A 89 15.72 13.51 14.21
C ASP A 89 14.21 13.72 14.03
N GLU A 90 13.60 12.94 13.14
CA GLU A 90 12.21 12.98 12.70
C GLU A 90 11.73 14.42 12.38
N VAL A 91 12.58 15.16 11.67
CA VAL A 91 12.38 16.60 11.38
C VAL A 91 11.03 16.92 10.73
N HIS A 92 10.38 15.96 10.08
CA HIS A 92 9.03 16.12 9.52
C HIS A 92 7.93 16.35 10.58
N MET A 93 8.24 16.10 11.86
CA MET A 93 7.33 16.34 13.00
C MET A 93 7.30 17.81 13.45
N LEU A 94 8.23 18.64 12.96
CA LEU A 94 8.23 20.06 13.27
C LEU A 94 6.97 20.74 12.70
N SER A 95 6.40 21.66 13.46
CA SER A 95 5.30 22.50 12.98
C SER A 95 5.76 23.39 11.82
N THR A 96 4.83 23.79 10.94
CA THR A 96 5.13 24.69 9.81
C THR A 96 5.76 26.01 10.28
N ALA A 97 5.32 26.51 11.42
CA ALA A 97 5.87 27.74 12.01
C ALA A 97 7.30 27.54 12.55
N ALA A 98 7.61 26.37 13.11
CA ALA A 98 8.96 25.98 13.51
C ALA A 98 9.90 25.85 12.31
N PHE A 99 9.45 25.22 11.23
CA PHE A 99 10.18 25.18 9.96
C PHE A 99 10.51 26.58 9.44
N ASN A 100 9.54 27.48 9.40
CA ASN A 100 9.75 28.86 8.94
C ASN A 100 10.74 29.62 9.80
N ALA A 101 10.74 29.43 11.12
CA ALA A 101 11.72 30.03 12.02
C ALA A 101 13.15 29.51 11.75
N PHE A 102 13.27 28.25 11.32
CA PHE A 102 14.55 27.61 11.02
C PHE A 102 15.12 27.95 9.63
N LEU A 103 14.28 28.29 8.65
CA LEU A 103 14.67 28.56 7.26
C LEU A 103 15.81 29.57 7.16
N LYS A 104 15.72 30.70 7.86
CA LYS A 104 16.74 31.76 7.81
C LYS A 104 18.13 31.25 8.23
N THR A 105 18.18 30.37 9.23
CA THR A 105 19.43 29.78 9.71
C THR A 105 19.99 28.75 8.71
N LEU A 106 19.13 28.06 7.97
CA LEU A 106 19.55 27.13 6.93
C LEU A 106 20.03 27.87 5.65
N GLU A 107 19.51 29.06 5.37
CA GLU A 107 19.94 29.91 4.24
C GLU A 107 21.33 30.47 4.47
N GLU A 108 21.58 31.04 5.66
CA GLU A 108 22.83 31.69 6.04
C GLU A 108 23.40 31.04 7.32
N PRO A 109 23.83 29.76 7.25
CA PRO A 109 24.35 29.10 8.43
C PRO A 109 25.71 29.66 8.82
N PRO A 110 25.97 29.92 10.13
CA PRO A 110 27.30 30.31 10.58
C PRO A 110 28.34 29.28 10.15
N ALA A 111 29.55 29.73 9.77
CA ALA A 111 30.60 28.88 9.22
C ALA A 111 30.97 27.71 10.16
N HIS A 112 30.85 27.91 11.46
CA HIS A 112 31.14 26.95 12.52
C HIS A 112 29.98 25.96 12.77
N CYS A 113 28.80 26.13 12.15
CA CYS A 113 27.68 25.25 12.38
C CYS A 113 27.45 24.25 11.24
N LYS A 114 27.02 23.03 11.62
CA LYS A 114 26.57 21.98 10.73
C LYS A 114 25.22 21.44 11.21
N PHE A 115 24.28 21.26 10.28
CA PHE A 115 22.97 20.69 10.56
C PHE A 115 22.85 19.33 9.89
N ILE A 116 22.44 18.31 10.65
CA ILE A 116 22.13 16.97 10.14
C ILE A 116 20.69 16.69 10.50
N LEU A 117 19.83 16.77 9.52
CA LEU A 117 18.40 16.51 9.66
C LEU A 117 18.13 15.05 9.28
N ALA A 118 17.30 14.34 10.03
CA ALA A 118 16.88 12.99 9.70
C ALA A 118 15.35 12.91 9.60
N THR A 119 14.83 12.13 8.65
CA THR A 119 13.38 11.94 8.47
C THR A 119 13.07 10.57 7.91
N THR A 120 11.95 10.00 8.34
CA THR A 120 11.33 8.84 7.71
C THR A 120 10.43 9.22 6.55
N GLU A 121 9.93 10.47 6.50
CA GLU A 121 8.94 10.94 5.55
C GLU A 121 9.42 12.16 4.74
N LYS A 122 10.23 11.90 3.71
CA LYS A 122 10.79 12.93 2.83
C LYS A 122 9.71 13.81 2.17
N HIS A 123 8.56 13.23 1.84
CA HIS A 123 7.46 13.93 1.18
C HIS A 123 6.77 14.99 2.06
N LYS A 124 6.91 14.90 3.39
CA LYS A 124 6.39 15.91 4.33
C LYS A 124 7.33 17.09 4.53
N ILE A 125 8.57 17.02 4.02
CA ILE A 125 9.55 18.11 4.16
C ILE A 125 9.28 19.19 3.11
N LEU A 126 9.28 20.43 3.55
CA LEU A 126 9.05 21.58 2.67
C LEU A 126 10.11 21.65 1.55
N PRO A 127 9.72 21.94 0.30
CA PRO A 127 10.67 22.10 -0.83
C PRO A 127 11.76 23.15 -0.56
N THR A 128 11.44 24.17 0.24
CA THR A 128 12.38 25.21 0.68
C THR A 128 13.51 24.67 1.54
N ILE A 129 13.28 23.63 2.34
CA ILE A 129 14.31 22.93 3.12
C ILE A 129 15.12 21.99 2.21
N LEU A 130 14.41 21.22 1.36
CA LEU A 130 15.05 20.27 0.44
C LEU A 130 16.09 20.96 -0.48
N SER A 131 15.80 22.17 -0.96
CA SER A 131 16.70 22.95 -1.82
C SER A 131 17.96 23.46 -1.12
N ARG A 132 17.99 23.48 0.24
CA ARG A 132 19.09 23.99 1.05
C ARG A 132 19.91 22.90 1.75
N CYS A 133 19.47 21.64 1.62
CA CYS A 133 20.12 20.49 2.24
C CYS A 133 20.73 19.57 1.19
N GLN A 134 21.90 19.01 1.48
CA GLN A 134 22.41 17.88 0.72
C GLN A 134 21.68 16.63 1.18
N ILE A 135 20.95 15.99 0.25
CA ILE A 135 20.07 14.85 0.53
C ILE A 135 20.84 13.54 0.40
N PHE A 136 20.68 12.66 1.37
CA PHE A 136 21.17 11.29 1.36
C PHE A 136 20.01 10.34 1.60
N ASP A 137 19.71 9.51 0.60
CA ASP A 137 18.63 8.54 0.68
C ASP A 137 19.17 7.19 1.20
N PHE A 138 18.76 6.82 2.40
CA PHE A 138 19.03 5.53 3.03
C PHE A 138 18.02 4.51 2.54
N ARG A 139 18.52 3.44 1.96
CA ARG A 139 17.69 2.33 1.49
C ARG A 139 17.44 1.31 2.59
N ARG A 140 16.42 0.47 2.42
CA ARG A 140 16.22 -0.74 3.22
C ARG A 140 17.45 -1.63 3.08
N MET A 141 17.82 -2.29 4.17
CA MET A 141 18.88 -3.28 4.14
C MET A 141 18.37 -4.58 3.51
N SER A 142 19.23 -5.25 2.75
CA SER A 142 18.90 -6.58 2.22
C SER A 142 18.84 -7.61 3.36
N ILE A 143 18.01 -8.63 3.18
CA ILE A 143 17.87 -9.73 4.13
C ILE A 143 19.22 -10.34 4.43
N ASP A 144 20.04 -10.63 3.42
CA ASP A 144 21.37 -11.20 3.59
C ASP A 144 22.30 -10.31 4.44
N SER A 145 22.24 -8.99 4.25
CA SER A 145 23.04 -8.05 5.06
C SER A 145 22.62 -8.09 6.51
N ILE A 146 21.31 -8.20 6.79
CA ILE A 146 20.79 -8.33 8.15
C ILE A 146 21.20 -9.65 8.76
N VAL A 147 21.02 -10.78 8.05
CA VAL A 147 21.40 -12.13 8.49
C VAL A 147 22.89 -12.19 8.84
N ASN A 148 23.75 -11.70 7.96
CA ASN A 148 25.21 -11.67 8.18
C ASN A 148 25.57 -10.85 9.43
N HIS A 149 24.90 -9.72 9.63
CA HIS A 149 25.15 -8.89 10.81
C HIS A 149 24.67 -9.57 12.10
N LEU A 150 23.46 -10.15 12.10
CA LEU A 150 22.94 -10.91 13.24
C LEU A 150 23.82 -12.14 13.56
N SER A 151 24.30 -12.86 12.56
CA SER A 151 25.22 -13.99 12.71
C SER A 151 26.54 -13.55 13.35
N SER A 152 27.09 -12.39 12.93
CA SER A 152 28.28 -11.82 13.55
C SER A 152 28.06 -11.48 15.03
N ILE A 153 26.89 -10.96 15.38
CA ILE A 153 26.53 -10.65 16.79
C ILE A 153 26.33 -11.94 17.57
N ALA A 154 25.58 -12.91 17.03
CA ALA A 154 25.37 -14.20 17.67
C ALA A 154 26.70 -14.87 18.03
N SER A 155 27.68 -14.82 17.12
CA SER A 155 29.04 -15.36 17.35
C SER A 155 29.80 -14.63 18.47
N LYS A 156 29.63 -13.29 18.56
CA LYS A 156 30.29 -12.48 19.60
C LYS A 156 29.68 -12.70 21.00
N GLU A 157 28.36 -12.88 21.03
CA GLU A 157 27.61 -13.09 22.28
C GLU A 157 27.52 -14.58 22.67
N ASN A 158 28.16 -15.49 21.92
CA ASN A 158 28.14 -16.95 22.12
C ASN A 158 26.68 -17.54 22.05
N ILE A 159 25.82 -16.98 21.22
CA ILE A 159 24.47 -17.46 20.98
C ILE A 159 24.52 -18.44 19.80
N GLN A 160 23.98 -19.65 20.01
CA GLN A 160 23.83 -20.62 18.91
C GLN A 160 22.57 -20.28 18.12
N ALA A 161 22.71 -19.73 16.93
CA ALA A 161 21.60 -19.37 16.06
C ALA A 161 21.65 -20.14 14.75
N GLU A 162 20.52 -20.77 14.38
CA GLU A 162 20.36 -21.40 13.08
C GLU A 162 20.19 -20.29 12.00
N GLU A 163 20.76 -20.50 10.81
CA GLU A 163 20.71 -19.52 9.72
C GLU A 163 19.25 -19.25 9.28
N ASP A 164 18.44 -20.29 9.17
CA ASP A 164 17.02 -20.17 8.84
C ASP A 164 16.24 -19.36 9.90
N ALA A 165 16.62 -19.47 11.19
CA ALA A 165 16.04 -18.65 12.26
C ALA A 165 16.38 -17.16 12.08
N LEU A 166 17.63 -16.84 11.74
CA LEU A 166 18.05 -15.47 11.46
C LEU A 166 17.39 -14.90 10.20
N HIS A 167 17.15 -15.74 9.22
CA HIS A 167 16.46 -15.36 7.97
C HIS A 167 15.02 -14.93 8.22
N ILE A 168 14.27 -15.67 9.05
CA ILE A 168 12.89 -15.29 9.46
C ILE A 168 12.88 -13.94 10.20
N ILE A 169 13.84 -13.72 11.10
CA ILE A 169 13.97 -12.44 11.81
C ILE A 169 14.21 -11.30 10.80
N ALA A 170 15.16 -11.48 9.88
CA ALA A 170 15.49 -10.48 8.87
C ALA A 170 14.31 -10.14 7.96
N GLN A 171 13.56 -11.15 7.52
CA GLN A 171 12.37 -11.00 6.69
C GLN A 171 11.26 -10.20 7.40
N LYS A 172 11.01 -10.50 8.69
CA LYS A 172 9.97 -9.80 9.48
C LYS A 172 10.31 -8.35 9.79
N CYS A 173 11.57 -7.95 9.69
CA CYS A 173 12.01 -6.59 10.02
C CYS A 173 11.97 -5.60 8.83
N ASP A 174 11.55 -6.04 7.66
CA ASP A 174 11.32 -5.18 6.47
C ASP A 174 12.50 -4.21 6.20
N GLY A 175 13.74 -4.71 6.33
CA GLY A 175 14.97 -3.96 6.08
C GLY A 175 15.38 -2.99 7.19
N GLY A 176 14.74 -3.02 8.36
CA GLY A 176 15.07 -2.20 9.52
C GLY A 176 16.03 -2.91 10.49
N MET A 177 17.32 -2.55 10.51
CA MET A 177 18.32 -3.16 11.41
C MET A 177 17.97 -3.00 12.89
N ARG A 178 17.41 -1.86 13.30
CA ARG A 178 17.01 -1.62 14.70
C ARG A 178 15.96 -2.61 15.17
N ASP A 179 14.97 -2.87 14.32
CA ASP A 179 13.88 -3.80 14.62
C ASP A 179 14.39 -5.24 14.59
N ALA A 180 15.33 -5.57 13.68
CA ALA A 180 16.01 -6.86 13.63
C ALA A 180 16.81 -7.15 14.91
N LEU A 181 17.60 -6.20 15.37
CA LEU A 181 18.38 -6.33 16.61
C LEU A 181 17.48 -6.48 17.84
N SER A 182 16.42 -5.65 17.92
CA SER A 182 15.48 -5.73 19.04
C SER A 182 14.71 -7.06 19.08
N MET A 183 14.36 -7.58 17.90
CA MET A 183 13.68 -8.88 17.77
C MET A 183 14.65 -10.02 18.11
N PHE A 184 15.89 -9.98 17.61
CA PHE A 184 16.92 -10.95 17.91
C PHE A 184 17.22 -11.02 19.41
N ASP A 185 17.45 -9.89 20.09
CA ASP A 185 17.71 -9.80 21.51
C ASP A 185 16.58 -10.42 22.34
N ARG A 186 15.35 -10.05 22.03
CA ARG A 186 14.16 -10.62 22.67
C ARG A 186 14.09 -12.14 22.51
N LEU A 187 14.26 -12.65 21.28
CA LEU A 187 14.17 -14.08 20.98
C LEU A 187 15.33 -14.86 21.61
N ALA A 188 16.56 -14.34 21.59
CA ALA A 188 17.71 -14.95 22.20
C ALA A 188 17.55 -15.05 23.72
N SER A 189 16.97 -14.04 24.37
CA SER A 189 16.67 -14.04 25.80
C SER A 189 15.63 -15.10 26.16
N PHE A 190 14.57 -15.29 25.35
CA PHE A 190 13.56 -16.35 25.56
C PHE A 190 14.12 -17.76 25.31
N ALA A 191 14.96 -17.90 24.29
CA ALA A 191 15.52 -19.21 23.90
C ALA A 191 16.70 -19.68 24.76
N GLY A 192 17.10 -18.91 25.75
CA GLY A 192 18.21 -19.29 26.65
C GLY A 192 19.55 -19.49 25.91
N GLY A 193 19.80 -18.73 24.85
CA GLY A 193 21.06 -18.75 24.09
C GLY A 193 21.11 -19.76 22.93
N LYS A 194 20.02 -20.52 22.67
CA LYS A 194 19.92 -21.41 21.49
C LYS A 194 18.71 -21.05 20.65
N LEU A 195 18.95 -20.32 19.58
CA LEU A 195 17.92 -19.82 18.67
C LEU A 195 17.69 -20.80 17.51
N THR A 196 16.67 -21.64 17.63
CA THR A 196 16.28 -22.59 16.58
C THR A 196 15.17 -22.03 15.70
N TYR A 197 15.06 -22.50 14.46
CA TYR A 197 14.00 -22.13 13.54
C TYR A 197 12.60 -22.31 14.16
N ALA A 198 12.34 -23.47 14.80
CA ALA A 198 11.06 -23.75 15.44
C ALA A 198 10.74 -22.76 16.58
N SER A 199 11.73 -22.42 17.43
CA SER A 199 11.51 -21.47 18.52
C SER A 199 11.21 -20.06 18.03
N VAL A 200 11.79 -19.64 16.91
CA VAL A 200 11.53 -18.34 16.30
C VAL A 200 10.13 -18.27 15.72
N LEU A 201 9.71 -19.29 14.98
CA LEU A 201 8.33 -19.37 14.44
C LEU A 201 7.28 -19.29 15.54
N GLU A 202 7.45 -20.06 16.61
CA GLU A 202 6.52 -20.09 17.75
C GLU A 202 6.44 -18.72 18.43
N ASN A 203 7.58 -18.11 18.74
CA ASN A 203 7.62 -16.82 19.45
C ASN A 203 7.17 -15.63 18.60
N LEU A 204 7.37 -15.67 17.28
CA LEU A 204 6.92 -14.63 16.36
C LEU A 204 5.50 -14.85 15.87
N ASN A 205 4.85 -15.96 16.26
CA ASN A 205 3.55 -16.36 15.76
C ASN A 205 3.50 -16.35 14.21
N VAL A 206 4.50 -16.98 13.59
CA VAL A 206 4.62 -17.09 12.13
C VAL A 206 4.22 -18.49 11.71
N LEU A 207 3.38 -18.58 10.69
CA LEU A 207 3.04 -19.86 10.09
C LEU A 207 4.28 -20.46 9.41
N ASP A 208 4.57 -21.73 9.70
CA ASP A 208 5.63 -22.48 9.04
C ASP A 208 5.35 -22.60 7.54
N TYR A 209 6.39 -22.42 6.73
CA TYR A 209 6.32 -22.62 5.29
C TYR A 209 5.76 -24.01 4.89
N ASP A 210 5.98 -25.04 5.71
CA ASP A 210 5.45 -26.38 5.49
C ASP A 210 3.92 -26.41 5.37
N TYR A 211 3.19 -25.53 6.08
CA TYR A 211 1.74 -25.43 5.93
C TYR A 211 1.35 -24.94 4.55
N PHE A 212 2.04 -23.92 4.04
CA PHE A 212 1.76 -23.38 2.72
C PHE A 212 2.07 -24.38 1.62
N PHE A 213 3.19 -25.12 1.73
CA PHE A 213 3.53 -26.19 0.78
C PHE A 213 2.44 -27.27 0.77
N LYS A 214 2.05 -27.83 1.92
CA LYS A 214 1.02 -28.87 2.03
C LYS A 214 -0.34 -28.39 1.55
N LEU A 215 -0.72 -27.16 1.94
CA LEU A 215 -1.99 -26.58 1.53
C LEU A 215 -2.04 -26.38 0.01
N THR A 216 -0.96 -25.92 -0.59
CA THR A 216 -0.85 -25.75 -2.04
C THR A 216 -0.92 -27.08 -2.77
N ASP A 217 -0.26 -28.13 -2.29
CA ASP A 217 -0.37 -29.49 -2.85
C ASP A 217 -1.82 -29.97 -2.82
N SER A 218 -2.54 -29.74 -1.70
CA SER A 218 -3.95 -30.11 -1.56
C SER A 218 -4.86 -29.26 -2.48
N LEU A 219 -4.52 -28.00 -2.74
CA LEU A 219 -5.25 -27.15 -3.68
C LEU A 219 -5.03 -27.60 -5.14
N ILE A 220 -3.79 -27.97 -5.51
CA ILE A 220 -3.46 -28.49 -6.84
C ILE A 220 -4.17 -29.82 -7.12
N THR A 221 -4.18 -30.72 -6.12
CA THR A 221 -4.83 -32.04 -6.21
C THR A 221 -6.35 -31.99 -6.00
N GLN A 222 -6.90 -30.83 -5.66
CA GLN A 222 -8.33 -30.59 -5.40
C GLN A 222 -8.87 -31.42 -4.21
N ASP A 223 -8.02 -31.72 -3.22
CA ASP A 223 -8.43 -32.40 -2.00
C ASP A 223 -9.06 -31.39 -1.00
N ILE A 224 -10.35 -31.10 -1.22
CA ILE A 224 -11.11 -30.15 -0.41
C ILE A 224 -11.15 -30.55 1.08
N PRO A 225 -11.38 -31.84 1.44
CA PRO A 225 -11.31 -32.24 2.84
C PRO A 225 -9.98 -31.92 3.51
N ALA A 226 -8.86 -32.18 2.86
CA ALA A 226 -7.52 -31.86 3.38
C ALA A 226 -7.34 -30.37 3.56
N VAL A 227 -7.75 -29.52 2.59
CA VAL A 227 -7.69 -28.07 2.67
C VAL A 227 -8.44 -27.55 3.90
N MET A 228 -9.66 -28.06 4.16
CA MET A 228 -10.47 -27.63 5.31
C MET A 228 -9.89 -28.11 6.64
N ILE A 229 -9.32 -29.30 6.69
CA ILE A 229 -8.64 -29.84 7.87
C ILE A 229 -7.42 -28.97 8.20
N PHE A 230 -6.55 -28.69 7.24
CA PHE A 230 -5.39 -27.80 7.43
C PHE A 230 -5.80 -26.41 7.93
N PHE A 231 -6.84 -25.82 7.34
CA PHE A 231 -7.35 -24.53 7.82
C PHE A 231 -7.84 -24.61 9.28
N SER A 232 -8.57 -25.67 9.63
CA SER A 232 -9.02 -25.89 11.02
C SER A 232 -7.86 -26.09 12.00
N GLU A 233 -6.78 -26.76 11.59
CA GLU A 233 -5.57 -26.94 12.41
C GLU A 233 -4.84 -25.61 12.65
N ILE A 234 -4.74 -24.78 11.61
CA ILE A 234 -4.12 -23.45 11.68
C ILE A 234 -4.88 -22.57 12.69
N LEU A 235 -6.22 -22.55 12.60
CA LEU A 235 -7.06 -21.80 13.55
C LEU A 235 -6.91 -22.33 15.00
N LYS A 236 -6.82 -23.66 15.20
CA LYS A 236 -6.61 -24.26 16.53
C LYS A 236 -5.25 -23.90 17.14
N LYS A 237 -4.24 -23.61 16.32
CA LYS A 237 -2.92 -23.13 16.75
C LYS A 237 -2.90 -21.64 17.10
N GLY A 238 -4.02 -20.93 16.93
CA GLY A 238 -4.17 -19.52 17.30
C GLY A 238 -3.83 -18.53 16.19
N PHE A 239 -3.59 -19.00 14.96
CA PHE A 239 -3.39 -18.10 13.81
C PHE A 239 -4.72 -17.58 13.28
N GLU A 240 -4.72 -16.35 12.78
CA GLU A 240 -5.91 -15.78 12.13
C GLU A 240 -5.97 -16.16 10.64
N GLY A 241 -7.19 -16.12 10.08
CA GLY A 241 -7.39 -16.40 8.66
C GLY A 241 -6.74 -15.36 7.75
N ASP A 242 -6.56 -14.14 8.24
CA ASP A 242 -5.89 -13.02 7.58
C ASP A 242 -4.42 -13.38 7.32
N ASP A 243 -3.71 -13.88 8.34
CA ASP A 243 -2.31 -14.30 8.25
C ASP A 243 -2.13 -15.45 7.26
N LEU A 244 -3.07 -16.40 7.24
CA LEU A 244 -3.05 -17.51 6.30
C LEU A 244 -3.18 -17.04 4.85
N ILE A 245 -4.15 -16.17 4.56
CA ILE A 245 -4.39 -15.68 3.20
C ILE A 245 -3.19 -14.85 2.71
N LEU A 246 -2.64 -13.98 3.56
CA LEU A 246 -1.49 -13.15 3.22
C LEU A 246 -0.25 -14.05 2.92
N GLY A 247 0.06 -14.99 3.81
CA GLY A 247 1.18 -15.91 3.61
C GLY A 247 0.99 -16.83 2.41
N LEU A 248 -0.25 -17.25 2.11
CA LEU A 248 -0.56 -18.06 0.93
C LEU A 248 -0.37 -17.25 -0.38
N CYS A 249 -0.74 -15.99 -0.39
CA CYS A 249 -0.48 -15.09 -1.52
C CYS A 249 1.04 -14.91 -1.74
N GLU A 250 1.81 -14.72 -0.68
CA GLU A 250 3.26 -14.64 -0.77
C GLU A 250 3.87 -15.96 -1.30
N HIS A 251 3.36 -17.09 -0.84
CA HIS A 251 3.76 -18.41 -1.31
C HIS A 251 3.48 -18.59 -2.81
N PHE A 252 2.29 -18.24 -3.30
CA PHE A 252 1.97 -18.31 -4.72
C PHE A 252 2.82 -17.37 -5.59
N ARG A 253 3.13 -16.16 -5.09
CA ARG A 253 4.07 -15.26 -5.74
C ARG A 253 5.46 -15.89 -5.87
N ASN A 254 5.95 -16.51 -4.80
CA ASN A 254 7.23 -17.17 -4.81
C ASN A 254 7.25 -18.39 -5.76
N LEU A 255 6.16 -19.14 -5.86
CA LEU A 255 6.01 -20.21 -6.86
C LEU A 255 6.06 -19.66 -8.29
N LEU A 256 5.44 -18.52 -8.58
CA LEU A 256 5.54 -17.86 -9.90
C LEU A 256 6.98 -17.46 -10.23
N PHE A 257 7.71 -16.92 -9.24
CA PHE A 257 9.12 -16.59 -9.43
C PHE A 257 9.98 -17.84 -9.63
N ALA A 258 9.66 -18.93 -8.95
CA ALA A 258 10.36 -20.21 -9.07
C ALA A 258 10.11 -20.96 -10.40
N GLN A 259 9.15 -20.52 -11.21
CA GLN A 259 8.92 -21.10 -12.55
C GLN A 259 9.99 -20.72 -13.58
N ASN A 260 10.78 -19.67 -13.31
CA ASN A 260 11.83 -19.22 -14.24
C ASN A 260 13.13 -18.98 -13.45
N ASP A 261 14.21 -19.60 -13.86
CA ASP A 261 15.52 -19.52 -13.20
C ASP A 261 16.03 -18.07 -13.07
N ALA A 262 15.72 -17.20 -14.02
CA ALA A 262 16.12 -15.80 -13.96
C ALA A 262 15.42 -15.02 -12.83
N THR A 263 14.26 -15.47 -12.35
CA THR A 263 13.48 -14.81 -11.29
C THR A 263 13.65 -15.46 -9.92
N VAL A 264 14.25 -16.64 -9.84
CA VAL A 264 14.54 -17.33 -8.56
C VAL A 264 15.44 -16.46 -7.67
N GLU A 265 16.40 -15.74 -8.24
CA GLU A 265 17.29 -14.85 -7.49
C GLU A 265 16.56 -13.68 -6.82
N LEU A 266 15.36 -13.32 -7.30
CA LEU A 266 14.52 -12.26 -6.71
C LEU A 266 13.76 -12.73 -5.48
N MET A 267 13.82 -14.04 -5.17
CA MET A 267 13.14 -14.58 -4.00
C MET A 267 13.96 -14.32 -2.74
N GLU A 268 13.32 -13.68 -1.79
CA GLU A 268 13.91 -13.34 -0.48
C GLU A 268 13.73 -14.47 0.53
N VAL A 269 14.17 -15.69 0.16
CA VAL A 269 14.08 -16.90 0.98
C VAL A 269 15.40 -17.66 0.97
N SER A 270 15.60 -18.55 1.96
CA SER A 270 16.84 -19.35 2.06
C SER A 270 17.02 -20.29 0.84
N GLU A 271 18.26 -20.66 0.56
CA GLU A 271 18.60 -21.55 -0.58
C GLU A 271 17.89 -22.91 -0.51
N ILE A 272 17.65 -23.41 0.69
CA ILE A 272 16.90 -24.67 0.91
C ILE A 272 15.44 -24.48 0.45
N LEU A 273 14.83 -23.35 0.81
CA LEU A 273 13.45 -23.04 0.41
C LEU A 273 13.34 -22.75 -1.09
N LYS A 274 14.33 -22.10 -1.73
CA LYS A 274 14.36 -21.88 -3.18
C LYS A 274 14.25 -23.19 -3.95
N LYS A 275 14.99 -24.25 -3.52
CA LYS A 275 14.91 -25.58 -4.13
C LYS A 275 13.52 -26.19 -4.00
N ARG A 276 12.92 -26.14 -2.81
CA ARG A 276 11.54 -26.63 -2.58
C ARG A 276 10.51 -25.89 -3.41
N TYR A 277 10.62 -24.56 -3.52
CA TYR A 277 9.78 -23.76 -4.40
C TYR A 277 9.92 -24.16 -5.86
N SER A 278 11.15 -24.39 -6.35
CA SER A 278 11.40 -24.84 -7.72
C SER A 278 10.81 -26.22 -8.02
N GLU A 279 10.76 -27.11 -7.02
CA GLU A 279 10.13 -28.44 -7.16
C GLU A 279 8.61 -28.31 -7.25
N GLN A 280 7.96 -27.58 -6.33
CA GLN A 280 6.50 -27.42 -6.32
C GLN A 280 6.01 -26.57 -7.50
N ALA A 281 6.80 -25.58 -7.95
CA ALA A 281 6.46 -24.73 -9.10
C ALA A 281 6.25 -25.52 -10.41
N LYS A 282 6.89 -26.68 -10.54
CA LYS A 282 6.70 -27.59 -11.71
C LYS A 282 5.32 -28.24 -11.73
N LEU A 283 4.66 -28.33 -10.58
CA LEU A 283 3.33 -28.95 -10.44
C LEU A 283 2.19 -27.95 -10.64
N ALA A 284 2.47 -26.65 -10.47
CA ALA A 284 1.47 -25.59 -10.54
C ALA A 284 1.55 -24.84 -11.87
N THR A 285 0.43 -24.67 -12.57
CA THR A 285 0.39 -23.83 -13.78
C THR A 285 0.37 -22.34 -13.41
N SER A 286 0.98 -21.50 -14.26
CA SER A 286 0.95 -20.03 -14.06
C SER A 286 -0.49 -19.49 -13.98
N SER A 287 -1.41 -20.05 -14.78
CA SER A 287 -2.82 -19.69 -14.75
C SER A 287 -3.49 -20.01 -13.41
N PHE A 288 -3.19 -21.18 -12.82
CA PHE A 288 -3.66 -21.53 -11.47
C PHE A 288 -3.16 -20.54 -10.43
N LEU A 289 -1.85 -20.29 -10.40
CA LEU A 289 -1.23 -19.38 -9.42
C LEU A 289 -1.77 -17.96 -9.50
N LEU A 290 -1.94 -17.43 -10.73
CA LEU A 290 -2.49 -16.09 -10.93
C LEU A 290 -3.96 -15.98 -10.47
N ASN A 291 -4.79 -17.00 -10.72
CA ASN A 291 -6.17 -17.01 -10.24
C ASN A 291 -6.22 -17.11 -8.70
N CYS A 292 -5.37 -17.95 -8.10
CA CYS A 292 -5.28 -18.06 -6.65
C CYS A 292 -4.83 -16.74 -6.01
N LEU A 293 -3.83 -16.04 -6.56
CA LEU A 293 -3.42 -14.72 -6.13
C LEU A 293 -4.55 -13.69 -6.23
N ASN A 294 -5.33 -13.73 -7.30
CA ASN A 294 -6.47 -12.83 -7.46
C ASN A 294 -7.56 -13.08 -6.41
N TYR A 295 -7.90 -14.35 -6.14
CA TYR A 295 -8.84 -14.69 -5.07
C TYR A 295 -8.31 -14.32 -3.67
N GLY A 296 -7.02 -14.53 -3.42
CA GLY A 296 -6.40 -14.13 -2.15
C GLY A 296 -6.42 -12.62 -1.94
N ASN A 297 -6.07 -11.83 -2.96
CA ASN A 297 -6.13 -10.37 -2.90
C ASN A 297 -7.56 -9.84 -2.70
N GLN A 298 -8.54 -10.44 -3.39
CA GLN A 298 -9.95 -10.10 -3.16
C GLN A 298 -10.40 -10.41 -1.74
N CYS A 299 -9.94 -11.54 -1.18
CA CYS A 299 -10.22 -11.92 0.19
C CYS A 299 -9.64 -10.92 1.18
N ASP A 300 -8.36 -10.53 1.04
CA ASP A 300 -7.69 -9.56 1.92
C ASP A 300 -8.45 -8.23 1.97
N VAL A 301 -8.85 -7.71 0.81
CA VAL A 301 -9.65 -6.47 0.75
C VAL A 301 -11.00 -6.63 1.47
N GLN A 302 -11.67 -7.79 1.30
CA GLN A 302 -12.98 -8.03 1.87
C GLN A 302 -12.92 -8.37 3.38
N LEU A 303 -11.83 -8.93 3.89
CA LEU A 303 -11.65 -9.27 5.30
C LEU A 303 -11.80 -8.06 6.22
N LYS A 304 -11.38 -6.87 5.78
CA LYS A 304 -11.49 -5.61 6.53
C LYS A 304 -12.93 -5.20 6.81
N SER A 305 -13.86 -5.58 5.94
CA SER A 305 -15.29 -5.21 6.02
C SER A 305 -16.21 -6.37 6.40
N SER A 306 -15.71 -7.61 6.37
CA SER A 306 -16.52 -8.81 6.60
C SER A 306 -16.84 -9.02 8.08
N LYS A 307 -18.12 -9.31 8.37
CA LYS A 307 -18.56 -9.72 9.72
C LYS A 307 -18.19 -11.18 10.06
N ASN A 308 -18.05 -12.03 9.05
CA ASN A 308 -17.69 -13.44 9.23
C ASN A 308 -16.42 -13.74 8.44
N LYS A 309 -15.30 -13.38 9.02
CA LYS A 309 -13.96 -13.57 8.43
C LYS A 309 -13.68 -15.05 8.13
N ARG A 310 -14.05 -15.95 9.03
CA ARG A 310 -13.82 -17.38 8.87
C ARG A 310 -14.50 -17.94 7.62
N LEU A 311 -15.79 -17.67 7.45
CA LEU A 311 -16.55 -18.13 6.28
C LEU A 311 -15.98 -17.56 4.96
N LEU A 312 -15.50 -16.31 4.99
CA LEU A 312 -14.90 -15.68 3.81
C LEU A 312 -13.62 -16.39 3.39
N VAL A 313 -12.76 -16.75 4.34
CA VAL A 313 -11.52 -17.51 4.09
C VAL A 313 -11.85 -18.91 3.59
N GLU A 314 -12.79 -19.64 4.23
CA GLU A 314 -13.25 -20.97 3.78
C GLU A 314 -13.75 -20.93 2.34
N LEU A 315 -14.59 -19.95 1.98
CA LEU A 315 -15.07 -19.73 0.62
C LEU A 315 -13.94 -19.44 -0.38
N THR A 316 -12.94 -18.68 0.04
CA THR A 316 -11.80 -18.34 -0.81
C THR A 316 -10.94 -19.57 -1.08
N LEU A 317 -10.65 -20.38 -0.07
CA LEU A 317 -9.92 -21.63 -0.21
C LEU A 317 -10.66 -22.61 -1.13
N LEU A 318 -11.99 -22.71 -1.00
CA LEU A 318 -12.82 -23.51 -1.91
C LEU A 318 -12.72 -23.02 -3.36
N LYS A 319 -12.83 -21.70 -3.59
CA LYS A 319 -12.64 -21.14 -4.94
C LYS A 319 -11.28 -21.47 -5.52
N MET A 320 -10.20 -21.37 -4.72
CA MET A 320 -8.85 -21.72 -5.14
C MET A 320 -8.74 -23.21 -5.51
N ALA A 321 -9.36 -24.12 -4.76
CA ALA A 321 -9.36 -25.55 -5.04
C ALA A 321 -10.07 -25.92 -6.36
N TYR A 322 -11.12 -25.16 -6.74
CA TYR A 322 -11.85 -25.40 -7.99
C TYR A 322 -11.26 -24.71 -9.23
N VAL A 323 -10.21 -23.91 -9.09
CA VAL A 323 -9.60 -23.17 -10.24
C VAL A 323 -9.23 -24.12 -11.38
N ASN A 324 -8.57 -25.24 -11.12
CA ASN A 324 -8.14 -26.18 -12.15
C ASN A 324 -9.33 -26.78 -12.92
N GLN A 325 -10.43 -27.14 -12.25
CA GLN A 325 -11.65 -27.62 -12.92
C GLN A 325 -12.27 -26.57 -13.85
N LEU A 326 -12.26 -25.31 -13.43
CA LEU A 326 -12.77 -24.21 -14.25
C LEU A 326 -11.89 -23.95 -15.48
N LEU A 327 -10.57 -24.07 -15.33
CA LEU A 327 -9.62 -23.94 -16.43
C LEU A 327 -9.77 -25.09 -17.44
N ASP A 328 -9.88 -26.33 -16.97
CA ASP A 328 -10.09 -27.52 -17.82
C ASP A 328 -11.42 -27.44 -18.58
N ALA A 329 -12.49 -27.02 -17.92
CA ALA A 329 -13.79 -26.81 -18.54
C ALA A 329 -13.77 -25.71 -19.61
N ALA A 330 -13.03 -24.64 -19.39
CA ALA A 330 -12.86 -23.56 -20.36
C ALA A 330 -12.06 -24.01 -21.60
N GLU A 331 -11.02 -24.83 -21.43
CA GLU A 331 -10.26 -25.42 -22.53
C GLU A 331 -11.06 -26.45 -23.32
N ALA A 332 -11.84 -27.30 -22.65
CA ALA A 332 -12.73 -28.23 -23.29
C ALA A 332 -13.81 -27.55 -24.12
N SER A 333 -14.30 -26.40 -23.67
CA SER A 333 -15.27 -25.59 -24.41
C SER A 333 -14.68 -24.94 -25.66
N LYS A 334 -13.42 -24.50 -25.62
CA LYS A 334 -12.68 -23.96 -26.77
C LYS A 334 -12.40 -25.02 -27.83
N LYS A 335 -12.04 -26.25 -27.44
CA LYS A 335 -11.82 -27.37 -28.35
C LYS A 335 -13.09 -27.84 -29.09
N LYS A 336 -14.29 -27.60 -28.54
CA LYS A 336 -15.55 -27.93 -29.21
C LYS A 336 -15.96 -26.92 -30.28
N ILE A 337 -15.41 -25.71 -30.27
CA ILE A 337 -15.72 -24.63 -31.23
C ILE A 337 -14.85 -24.75 -32.49
N ASP A 338 -13.69 -25.39 -32.41
CA ASP A 338 -12.71 -25.54 -33.52
C ASP A 338 -12.86 -26.85 -34.35
N GLN A 339 -13.90 -27.67 -34.12
CA GLN A 339 -14.17 -28.79 -35.02
C GLN A 339 -15.12 -28.35 -36.13
N PRO A 340 -14.69 -28.36 -37.43
CA PRO A 340 -15.59 -28.14 -38.55
C PRO A 340 -16.59 -29.32 -38.64
N GLN A 341 -17.88 -29.00 -38.53
CA GLN A 341 -18.93 -29.97 -38.84
C GLN A 341 -18.80 -30.41 -40.29
N THR A 342 -18.31 -31.62 -40.54
CA THR A 342 -18.49 -32.31 -41.82
C THR A 342 -19.91 -32.83 -41.88
N GLU A 343 -20.71 -32.18 -42.67
CA GLU A 343 -22.03 -32.69 -43.13
C GLU A 343 -21.79 -33.95 -43.95
N SER A 344 -22.29 -35.06 -43.46
CA SER A 344 -22.52 -36.25 -44.29
C SER A 344 -24.01 -36.42 -44.53
N THR A 345 -24.40 -36.00 -45.71
CA THR A 345 -25.71 -36.27 -46.35
C THR A 345 -25.84 -37.79 -46.60
N THR A 346 -26.86 -38.42 -46.08
CA THR A 346 -27.41 -39.65 -46.71
C THR A 346 -28.93 -39.64 -46.55
N THR A 347 -29.55 -39.58 -47.70
CA THR A 347 -30.96 -39.71 -48.03
C THR A 347 -31.46 -41.10 -47.71
N GLU A 348 -32.63 -41.26 -47.05
CA GLU A 348 -33.61 -42.30 -47.44
C GLU A 348 -35.01 -41.93 -46.97
N THR A 349 -35.86 -42.00 -47.95
CA THR A 349 -37.30 -41.76 -48.02
C THR A 349 -38.11 -42.84 -47.31
N LYS A 350 -39.19 -42.53 -46.62
CA LYS A 350 -40.49 -43.20 -46.74
C LYS A 350 -41.66 -42.41 -46.12
N GLN A 351 -42.68 -42.33 -46.94
CA GLN A 351 -44.02 -41.78 -46.78
C GLN A 351 -44.83 -42.44 -45.67
N ASN A 352 -45.75 -41.71 -45.08
CA ASN A 352 -47.26 -41.77 -45.18
C ASN A 352 -47.87 -40.88 -44.07
N ASP A 353 -48.58 -39.91 -44.49
CA ASP A 353 -50.08 -39.73 -44.67
C ASP A 353 -50.92 -39.42 -43.42
N LEU A 354 -51.67 -38.37 -43.66
CA LEU A 354 -53.05 -38.04 -43.27
C LEU A 354 -53.32 -37.00 -42.16
N ALA A 355 -53.65 -35.82 -42.66
CA ALA A 355 -54.87 -35.05 -42.50
C ALA A 355 -55.19 -34.46 -41.09
N GLN A 356 -55.41 -33.20 -40.88
CA GLN A 356 -56.45 -32.28 -41.34
C GLN A 356 -56.27 -30.89 -40.71
N LYS A 357 -56.55 -29.90 -41.53
CA LYS A 357 -56.83 -28.49 -41.24
C LYS A 357 -58.21 -28.28 -40.58
N PRO A 358 -58.67 -27.05 -40.19
CA PRO A 358 -58.09 -25.69 -40.29
C PRO A 358 -58.46 -24.74 -39.11
N SER A 359 -57.88 -23.57 -39.03
CA SER A 359 -58.51 -22.24 -39.13
C SER A 359 -57.63 -21.10 -38.57
N SER A 360 -57.40 -20.14 -39.40
CA SER A 360 -56.82 -18.79 -39.11
C SER A 360 -57.92 -17.85 -38.54
N PRO A 361 -57.76 -16.57 -38.23
CA PRO A 361 -56.69 -15.62 -38.65
C PRO A 361 -56.30 -14.59 -37.58
N GLY A 362 -55.21 -13.80 -37.86
CA GLY A 362 -54.99 -12.56 -37.15
C GLY A 362 -53.51 -11.99 -37.30
N THR A 363 -53.41 -11.15 -38.29
CA THR A 363 -52.29 -10.33 -38.74
C THR A 363 -51.84 -9.32 -37.72
N ILE A 364 -50.50 -9.09 -37.60
CA ILE A 364 -49.79 -7.79 -37.64
C ILE A 364 -48.29 -8.04 -37.56
N PRO A 365 -47.39 -7.38 -38.37
CA PRO A 365 -45.99 -7.70 -38.52
C PRO A 365 -45.09 -6.92 -37.56
N PRO A 366 -43.93 -7.45 -37.16
CA PRO A 366 -42.92 -6.67 -36.46
C PRO A 366 -41.84 -6.11 -37.42
N LYS A 367 -41.44 -4.90 -37.10
CA LYS A 367 -40.36 -4.09 -37.68
C LYS A 367 -39.02 -4.80 -37.67
N ALA A 368 -38.29 -4.61 -38.77
CA ALA A 368 -36.91 -5.01 -38.96
C ALA A 368 -35.94 -4.32 -37.96
N GLN A 369 -35.05 -5.10 -37.36
CA GLN A 369 -33.85 -4.61 -36.70
C GLN A 369 -32.67 -4.75 -37.66
N GLU A 370 -32.01 -3.63 -37.92
CA GLU A 370 -30.77 -3.56 -38.69
C GLU A 370 -29.63 -4.23 -37.93
N VAL A 371 -28.95 -5.15 -38.58
CA VAL A 371 -27.72 -5.77 -38.11
C VAL A 371 -26.54 -4.91 -38.57
N VAL A 372 -25.89 -4.24 -37.64
CA VAL A 372 -24.67 -3.49 -37.91
C VAL A 372 -23.47 -4.46 -37.91
N THR A 373 -22.92 -4.63 -39.10
CA THR A 373 -21.72 -5.47 -39.33
C THR A 373 -20.48 -4.64 -39.05
N ILE A 374 -19.76 -4.95 -37.97
CA ILE A 374 -18.45 -4.32 -37.65
C ILE A 374 -17.33 -5.05 -38.41
N ARG A 375 -16.75 -4.37 -39.38
CA ARG A 375 -15.51 -4.84 -40.07
C ARG A 375 -14.29 -4.58 -39.16
N LYS A 376 -13.59 -5.65 -38.74
CA LYS A 376 -12.27 -5.59 -38.10
C LYS A 376 -11.21 -5.26 -39.15
N SER A 377 -10.52 -4.13 -39.02
CA SER A 377 -9.24 -3.89 -39.67
C SER A 377 -8.12 -3.98 -38.62
N SER A 378 -7.29 -5.00 -38.77
CA SER A 378 -6.09 -5.20 -37.96
C SER A 378 -4.96 -4.32 -38.47
N LYS A 379 -4.53 -3.33 -37.68
CA LYS A 379 -3.21 -2.67 -37.83
C LYS A 379 -2.31 -3.12 -36.70
N ILE A 380 -1.21 -3.76 -37.05
CA ILE A 380 -0.13 -4.15 -36.13
C ILE A 380 0.63 -2.87 -35.75
N ILE A 381 0.62 -2.54 -34.46
CA ILE A 381 1.41 -1.45 -33.89
C ILE A 381 2.64 -2.07 -33.21
N ARG A 382 3.82 -1.57 -33.55
CA ARG A 382 5.11 -1.97 -32.99
C ARG A 382 5.32 -1.38 -31.60
N HIS A 383 6.09 -2.11 -30.80
CA HIS A 383 6.17 -2.09 -29.33
C HIS A 383 7.18 -1.07 -28.78
N ASP A 384 7.20 0.17 -29.19
CA ASP A 384 8.22 1.13 -28.72
C ASP A 384 7.75 2.55 -28.39
N ASP A 385 6.46 2.80 -28.13
CA ASP A 385 6.02 4.13 -27.67
C ASP A 385 4.69 4.05 -26.88
N ILE A 386 4.69 3.47 -25.67
CA ILE A 386 3.53 3.58 -24.78
C ILE A 386 3.96 4.15 -23.42
N ASP A 387 3.75 5.43 -23.26
CA ASP A 387 3.84 6.13 -21.98
C ASP A 387 2.56 5.83 -21.15
N ILE A 388 2.69 4.87 -20.24
CA ILE A 388 1.58 4.31 -19.43
C ILE A 388 0.86 5.39 -18.60
N HIS A 389 1.53 6.47 -18.22
CA HIS A 389 0.92 7.57 -17.47
C HIS A 389 -0.07 8.42 -18.26
N LYS A 390 0.06 8.50 -19.59
CA LYS A 390 -0.88 9.24 -20.44
C LYS A 390 -2.13 8.44 -20.80
N VAL A 391 -2.05 7.10 -20.80
CA VAL A 391 -3.18 6.24 -21.16
C VAL A 391 -4.16 6.11 -19.98
N VAL A 392 -3.66 6.04 -18.74
CA VAL A 392 -4.52 5.93 -17.54
C VAL A 392 -5.28 7.23 -17.24
N GLN A 393 -4.73 8.40 -17.58
CA GLN A 393 -5.44 9.66 -17.42
C GLN A 393 -6.52 9.90 -18.49
N LYS A 394 -6.31 9.42 -19.73
CA LYS A 394 -7.30 9.58 -20.80
C LYS A 394 -8.54 8.70 -20.64
N THR A 395 -8.40 7.44 -20.19
CA THR A 395 -9.55 6.55 -20.00
C THR A 395 -10.44 6.94 -18.83
N THR A 396 -9.90 7.58 -17.79
CA THR A 396 -10.70 8.07 -16.65
C THR A 396 -11.47 9.36 -16.94
N ASP A 397 -11.00 10.17 -17.89
CA ASP A 397 -11.65 11.44 -18.23
C ASP A 397 -12.71 11.28 -19.34
N GLU A 398 -12.53 10.36 -20.27
CA GLU A 398 -13.51 10.10 -21.35
C GLU A 398 -14.76 9.37 -20.81
N GLU A 399 -14.63 8.39 -19.91
CA GLU A 399 -15.79 7.75 -19.26
C GLU A 399 -16.57 8.70 -18.32
N LYS A 400 -15.87 9.67 -17.72
CA LYS A 400 -16.54 10.70 -16.91
C LYS A 400 -17.24 11.77 -17.74
N THR A 401 -16.83 11.99 -18.96
CA THR A 401 -17.41 13.00 -19.86
C THR A 401 -18.65 12.46 -20.57
N GLU A 402 -18.65 11.20 -20.99
CA GLU A 402 -19.84 10.59 -21.68
C GLU A 402 -21.03 10.38 -20.73
N ILE A 403 -20.81 10.14 -19.44
CA ILE A 403 -21.93 10.02 -18.45
C ILE A 403 -22.50 11.40 -18.08
N ARG A 404 -21.76 12.49 -18.31
CA ARG A 404 -22.19 13.85 -17.96
C ARG A 404 -22.94 14.59 -19.07
N GLU A 405 -22.85 14.17 -20.31
CA GLU A 405 -23.47 14.87 -21.44
C GLU A 405 -24.98 14.60 -21.63
N ASN A 406 -25.59 13.68 -20.89
CA ASN A 406 -27.03 13.34 -21.01
C ASN A 406 -27.91 13.87 -19.87
N ILE A 407 -27.40 14.72 -18.97
CA ILE A 407 -28.25 15.39 -17.98
C ILE A 407 -28.80 16.68 -18.62
N LEU A 408 -30.09 16.70 -18.95
CA LEU A 408 -30.77 17.94 -19.33
C LEU A 408 -30.65 18.95 -18.21
N LYS A 409 -29.81 19.97 -18.40
CA LYS A 409 -29.62 21.04 -17.41
C LYS A 409 -30.94 21.77 -17.19
N GLN A 410 -31.32 21.89 -15.93
CA GLN A 410 -32.57 22.51 -15.50
C GLN A 410 -32.34 23.95 -15.04
N ALA A 411 -33.44 24.75 -15.06
CA ALA A 411 -33.38 26.07 -14.45
C ALA A 411 -33.29 25.96 -12.91
N LEU A 412 -32.50 26.81 -12.28
CA LEU A 412 -32.32 26.82 -10.83
C LEU A 412 -33.54 27.45 -10.13
N THR A 413 -34.46 26.59 -9.70
CA THR A 413 -35.66 26.99 -8.93
C THR A 413 -35.64 26.28 -7.56
N SER A 414 -36.44 26.75 -6.62
CA SER A 414 -36.49 26.15 -5.27
C SER A 414 -36.97 24.67 -5.34
N GLU A 415 -37.88 24.34 -6.25
CA GLU A 415 -38.39 22.96 -6.40
C GLU A 415 -37.36 22.04 -7.03
N THR A 416 -36.72 22.46 -8.14
CA THR A 416 -35.70 21.68 -8.83
C THR A 416 -34.46 21.49 -7.94
N LEU A 417 -34.09 22.48 -7.11
CA LEU A 417 -33.01 22.37 -6.15
C LEU A 417 -33.28 21.29 -5.10
N GLN A 418 -34.47 21.24 -4.54
CA GLN A 418 -34.84 20.24 -3.52
C GLN A 418 -34.85 18.82 -4.11
N GLU A 419 -35.34 18.65 -5.33
CA GLU A 419 -35.37 17.37 -6.03
C GLU A 419 -33.94 16.87 -6.32
N VAL A 420 -33.08 17.72 -6.88
CA VAL A 420 -31.68 17.40 -7.17
C VAL A 420 -30.91 17.14 -5.87
N TRP A 421 -31.17 17.87 -4.81
CA TRP A 421 -30.55 17.66 -3.48
C TRP A 421 -30.90 16.28 -2.92
N LYS A 422 -32.18 15.90 -2.95
CA LYS A 422 -32.66 14.61 -2.46
C LYS A 422 -32.12 13.43 -3.27
N ASN A 423 -32.08 13.56 -4.59
CA ASN A 423 -31.56 12.52 -5.49
C ASN A 423 -30.06 12.31 -5.29
N ASN A 424 -29.28 13.39 -5.21
CA ASN A 424 -27.84 13.30 -4.93
C ASN A 424 -27.54 12.77 -3.53
N SER A 425 -28.35 13.14 -2.52
CA SER A 425 -28.24 12.58 -1.17
C SER A 425 -28.39 11.05 -1.20
N ALA A 426 -29.36 10.52 -1.96
CA ALA A 426 -29.55 9.08 -2.10
C ALA A 426 -28.42 8.40 -2.88
N GLU A 427 -27.92 9.00 -3.95
CA GLU A 427 -26.82 8.47 -4.77
C GLU A 427 -25.48 8.45 -4.02
N LEU A 428 -25.22 9.46 -3.18
CA LEU A 428 -24.01 9.55 -2.36
C LEU A 428 -23.98 8.54 -1.20
N LYS A 429 -25.07 7.85 -0.92
CA LYS A 429 -25.17 6.88 0.18
C LYS A 429 -24.14 5.75 0.07
N GLU A 430 -23.81 5.32 -1.15
CA GLU A 430 -22.80 4.28 -1.38
C GLU A 430 -21.38 4.84 -1.43
N LYS A 431 -21.19 6.06 -1.98
CA LYS A 431 -19.86 6.64 -2.23
C LYS A 431 -19.32 7.44 -1.02
N LYS A 432 -20.19 8.19 -0.34
CA LYS A 432 -19.86 9.06 0.81
C LYS A 432 -20.99 9.03 1.84
N PRO A 433 -21.13 7.98 2.66
CA PRO A 433 -22.25 7.78 3.56
C PRO A 433 -22.40 8.90 4.60
N SER A 434 -21.30 9.45 5.11
CA SER A 434 -21.34 10.56 6.09
C SER A 434 -21.93 11.85 5.51
N LEU A 435 -21.55 12.19 4.27
CA LEU A 435 -22.07 13.36 3.57
C LEU A 435 -23.56 13.17 3.18
N SER A 436 -23.93 11.98 2.71
CA SER A 436 -25.32 11.62 2.39
C SER A 436 -26.23 11.76 3.62
N ASN A 437 -25.83 11.23 4.78
CA ASN A 437 -26.59 11.32 6.01
C ASN A 437 -26.76 12.78 6.46
N LEU A 438 -25.73 13.59 6.32
CA LEU A 438 -25.80 15.01 6.67
C LEU A 438 -26.71 15.77 5.68
N MET A 439 -26.57 15.53 4.37
CA MET A 439 -27.46 16.14 3.35
C MET A 439 -28.92 15.78 3.55
N ALA A 440 -29.22 14.58 4.04
CA ALA A 440 -30.60 14.16 4.31
C ALA A 440 -31.25 14.89 5.50
N LEU A 441 -30.45 15.45 6.40
CA LEU A 441 -30.94 16.21 7.58
C LEU A 441 -31.26 17.66 7.25
N PHE A 442 -30.70 18.22 6.18
CA PHE A 442 -30.84 19.65 5.85
C PHE A 442 -31.55 19.84 4.50
N THR A 443 -32.45 20.84 4.46
CA THR A 443 -33.09 21.27 3.22
C THR A 443 -32.43 22.55 2.73
N PRO A 444 -31.89 22.57 1.51
CA PRO A 444 -31.28 23.77 0.95
C PRO A 444 -32.36 24.80 0.62
N THR A 445 -32.04 26.09 0.83
CA THR A 445 -32.87 27.22 0.41
C THR A 445 -32.16 28.00 -0.69
N LEU A 446 -32.91 28.57 -1.61
CA LEU A 446 -32.37 29.36 -2.71
C LEU A 446 -32.51 30.85 -2.40
N SER A 447 -31.42 31.62 -2.37
CA SER A 447 -31.40 33.06 -2.23
C SER A 447 -30.50 33.66 -3.32
N ASN A 448 -31.07 34.52 -4.20
CA ASN A 448 -30.34 35.24 -5.24
C ASN A 448 -29.30 34.41 -6.03
N LYS A 449 -29.68 33.18 -6.48
CA LYS A 449 -28.85 32.22 -7.20
C LYS A 449 -27.77 31.52 -6.34
N THR A 450 -27.78 31.74 -5.03
CA THR A 450 -26.93 31.07 -4.08
C THR A 450 -27.72 30.03 -3.31
N ILE A 451 -27.19 28.81 -3.22
CA ILE A 451 -27.75 27.76 -2.38
C ILE A 451 -27.32 28.01 -0.95
N VAL A 452 -28.28 28.29 -0.07
CA VAL A 452 -28.02 28.55 1.34
C VAL A 452 -28.36 27.31 2.16
N LEU A 453 -27.37 26.86 2.96
CA LEU A 453 -27.52 25.77 3.93
C LEU A 453 -27.51 26.35 5.34
N ASN A 454 -28.65 26.26 6.02
CA ASN A 454 -28.75 26.68 7.44
C ASN A 454 -28.37 25.46 8.32
N VAL A 455 -27.30 25.56 9.07
CA VAL A 455 -26.77 24.49 9.96
C VAL A 455 -26.85 24.96 11.43
N GLU A 456 -27.07 23.98 12.32
CA GLU A 456 -27.30 24.25 13.75
C GLU A 456 -26.04 24.21 14.61
N SER A 457 -24.94 23.68 14.07
CA SER A 457 -23.69 23.44 14.81
C SER A 457 -22.47 23.88 14.01
N SER A 458 -21.46 24.42 14.71
CA SER A 458 -20.16 24.76 14.11
C SER A 458 -19.43 23.57 13.51
N LEU A 459 -19.61 22.37 14.06
CA LEU A 459 -19.06 21.13 13.49
C LEU A 459 -19.71 20.77 12.16
N GLN A 460 -21.03 20.95 12.03
CA GLN A 460 -21.75 20.73 10.77
C GLN A 460 -21.31 21.75 9.71
N LYS A 461 -21.10 23.00 10.09
CA LYS A 461 -20.58 24.07 9.23
C LYS A 461 -19.21 23.69 8.69
N GLN A 462 -18.27 23.33 9.56
CA GLN A 462 -16.93 22.92 9.17
C GLN A 462 -16.95 21.70 8.21
N PHE A 463 -17.79 20.71 8.49
CA PHE A 463 -17.90 19.52 7.66
C PHE A 463 -18.41 19.84 6.24
N PHE A 464 -19.39 20.72 6.10
CA PHE A 464 -19.87 21.16 4.79
C PHE A 464 -18.84 22.04 4.07
N GLU A 465 -18.10 22.90 4.78
CA GLU A 465 -17.02 23.73 4.23
C GLU A 465 -15.88 22.86 3.66
N GLU A 466 -15.52 21.77 4.31
CA GLU A 466 -14.53 20.81 3.81
C GLU A 466 -14.98 20.10 2.51
N HIS A 467 -16.30 19.98 2.30
CA HIS A 467 -16.87 19.30 1.13
C HIS A 467 -17.41 20.26 0.05
N ILE A 468 -17.29 21.56 0.23
CA ILE A 468 -17.77 22.59 -0.74
C ILE A 468 -17.12 22.42 -2.12
N SER A 469 -15.82 22.11 -2.16
CA SER A 469 -15.08 21.89 -3.39
C SER A 469 -15.58 20.67 -4.21
N PHE A 470 -16.24 19.73 -3.56
CA PHE A 470 -16.88 18.59 -4.18
C PHE A 470 -18.34 18.87 -4.56
N LEU A 471 -19.10 19.55 -3.67
CA LEU A 471 -20.54 19.83 -3.88
C LEU A 471 -20.78 20.85 -4.99
N THR A 472 -19.97 21.91 -5.07
CA THR A 472 -20.16 22.97 -6.08
C THR A 472 -20.09 22.44 -7.52
N PRO A 473 -19.09 21.68 -7.96
CA PRO A 473 -19.07 21.10 -9.31
C PRO A 473 -20.19 20.08 -9.54
N LEU A 474 -20.58 19.32 -8.50
CA LEU A 474 -21.66 18.36 -8.57
C LEU A 474 -22.98 19.04 -8.91
N PHE A 475 -23.36 20.08 -8.16
CA PHE A 475 -24.61 20.83 -8.42
C PHE A 475 -24.54 21.66 -9.72
N GLN A 476 -23.35 22.20 -10.07
CA GLN A 476 -23.16 22.91 -11.33
C GLN A 476 -23.45 22.04 -12.57
N SER A 477 -23.30 20.72 -12.48
CA SER A 477 -23.63 19.81 -13.58
C SER A 477 -25.12 19.71 -13.88
N TYR A 478 -25.99 19.99 -12.92
CA TYR A 478 -27.44 19.87 -13.04
C TYR A 478 -28.13 21.18 -13.46
N PHE A 479 -27.50 22.34 -13.24
CA PHE A 479 -28.15 23.65 -13.47
C PHE A 479 -27.47 24.42 -14.60
N MET A 480 -28.28 25.22 -15.33
CA MET A 480 -27.78 26.08 -16.41
C MET A 480 -27.04 27.32 -15.88
N GLU A 481 -27.38 27.73 -14.66
CA GLU A 481 -26.84 28.93 -14.01
C GLU A 481 -25.64 28.58 -13.15
N THR A 482 -24.75 29.57 -12.90
CA THR A 482 -23.63 29.40 -11.98
C THR A 482 -24.16 29.24 -10.55
N VAL A 483 -23.75 28.12 -9.90
CA VAL A 483 -24.20 27.77 -8.55
C VAL A 483 -23.10 28.12 -7.56
N THR A 484 -23.44 28.90 -6.54
CA THR A 484 -22.64 29.13 -5.35
C THR A 484 -23.32 28.53 -4.14
N ILE A 485 -22.56 27.98 -3.19
CA ILE A 485 -23.09 27.37 -1.96
C ILE A 485 -22.56 28.19 -0.78
N GLU A 486 -23.47 28.67 0.06
CA GLU A 486 -23.16 29.41 1.28
C GLU A 486 -23.71 28.65 2.50
N ILE A 487 -22.94 28.57 3.57
CA ILE A 487 -23.31 27.84 4.78
C ILE A 487 -23.44 28.82 5.92
N ILE A 488 -24.66 28.96 6.44
CA ILE A 488 -25.00 29.91 7.51
C ILE A 488 -25.26 29.11 8.79
N LEU A 489 -24.61 29.53 9.89
CA LEU A 489 -24.91 29.01 11.21
C LEU A 489 -26.19 29.70 11.73
N SER A 490 -27.26 28.93 11.94
CA SER A 490 -28.48 29.45 12.58
C SER A 490 -28.22 29.53 14.08
N GLU A 491 -28.24 30.72 14.66
CA GLU A 491 -28.28 30.90 16.12
C GLU A 491 -29.61 30.29 16.62
N VAL A 492 -29.51 29.25 17.42
CA VAL A 492 -30.65 28.69 18.15
C VAL A 492 -30.96 29.67 19.26
N ASN A 493 -32.10 30.39 19.15
CA ASN A 493 -32.68 31.18 20.25
C ASN A 493 -33.16 30.27 21.39
#